data_1a72d7cfbeb34220ad1c5299569b465b
#
_entry.id   1a72d7cfbeb34220ad1c5299569b465b
#
_cell.length_a   1.000
_cell.length_b   1.000
_cell.length_c   1.000
_cell.angle_alpha   90.00
_cell.angle_beta   90.00
_cell.angle_gamma   90.00
#
_symmetry.space_group_name_H-M   'P 1'
#
loop_
_entity.id
_entity.type
_entity.pdbx_description
1 polymer ?
#
loop_
_entity_poly.entity_id
_entity_poly.type
_entity_poly.pdbx_seq_one_letter_code
_entity_poly.pdbx_strand_id
1 'polypeptide(L)'
;MSRATVTLAALCAACLAAPLAQAADFFTRIDPAPKSELWIDTGFYTAHFDGDKDLNDNNKGLALEYRFNGTMTATAGRFHNSDYAWSNYAGVIWQPVAVGPVRVGLALAAFDGYPKTRDGGWFPGAIPTLTYEYKRVGVNVGIIPNYKDRLYGGISFQLKFKLFEK
;
A
#
# COMPACT_ATOMS: atom_id res chain seq x y z
N MET A 1 -32.67 13.11 41.64
CA MET A 1 -31.49 13.34 40.79
C MET A 1 -31.40 14.84 40.49
N SER A 2 -30.33 15.48 40.86
CA SER A 2 -30.13 16.93 40.77
C SER A 2 -29.97 17.37 39.32
N ARG A 3 -30.52 18.56 38.95
CA ARG A 3 -30.35 19.17 37.62
C ARG A 3 -28.89 19.29 37.19
N ALA A 4 -27.97 19.42 38.14
CA ALA A 4 -26.53 19.47 37.91
C ALA A 4 -25.94 18.15 37.38
N THR A 5 -26.49 16.99 37.81
CA THR A 5 -25.99 15.65 37.38
C THR A 5 -26.41 15.36 35.92
N VAL A 6 -27.58 15.85 35.50
CA VAL A 6 -28.06 15.69 34.11
C VAL A 6 -27.23 16.55 33.15
N THR A 7 -26.89 17.77 33.57
CA THR A 7 -26.09 18.71 32.74
C THR A 7 -24.67 18.20 32.54
N LEU A 8 -24.03 17.60 33.56
CA LEU A 8 -22.69 17.04 33.46
C LEU A 8 -22.64 15.82 32.54
N ALA A 9 -23.65 14.95 32.61
CA ALA A 9 -23.74 13.77 31.74
C ALA A 9 -23.94 14.16 30.27
N ALA A 10 -24.75 15.20 29.98
CA ALA A 10 -24.94 15.70 28.63
C ALA A 10 -23.67 16.36 28.05
N LEU A 11 -22.90 17.08 28.87
CA LEU A 11 -21.61 17.67 28.42
C LEU A 11 -20.56 16.58 28.12
N CYS A 12 -20.46 15.55 28.94
CA CYS A 12 -19.53 14.43 28.68
C CYS A 12 -19.90 13.65 27.43
N ALA A 13 -21.19 13.42 27.14
CA ALA A 13 -21.65 12.78 25.94
C ALA A 13 -21.35 13.60 24.67
N ALA A 14 -21.48 14.92 24.74
CA ALA A 14 -21.14 15.82 23.62
C ALA A 14 -19.63 15.87 23.34
N CYS A 15 -18.77 15.82 24.37
CA CYS A 15 -17.32 15.77 24.21
C CYS A 15 -16.79 14.46 23.61
N LEU A 16 -17.50 13.35 23.80
CA LEU A 16 -17.16 12.04 23.20
C LEU A 16 -17.69 11.87 21.76
N ALA A 17 -18.73 12.58 21.39
CA ALA A 17 -19.31 12.52 20.05
C ALA A 17 -18.55 13.38 19.03
N ALA A 18 -17.95 14.49 19.45
CA ALA A 18 -17.22 15.39 18.56
C ALA A 18 -16.00 14.74 17.86
N PRO A 19 -15.11 13.95 18.53
CA PRO A 19 -14.00 13.28 17.86
C PRO A 19 -14.45 12.16 16.91
N LEU A 20 -15.61 11.51 17.16
CA LEU A 20 -16.14 10.47 16.26
C LEU A 20 -16.70 11.06 14.97
N ALA A 21 -17.33 12.22 15.01
CA ALA A 21 -17.81 12.91 13.82
C ALA A 21 -16.64 13.40 12.93
N GLN A 22 -15.59 13.95 13.52
CA GLN A 22 -14.38 14.35 12.79
C GLN A 22 -13.60 13.16 12.23
N ALA A 23 -13.63 12.00 12.89
CA ALA A 23 -13.01 10.77 12.39
C ALA A 23 -13.77 10.19 11.17
N ALA A 24 -15.07 10.37 11.09
CA ALA A 24 -15.87 9.91 9.94
C ALA A 24 -15.53 10.66 8.65
N ASP A 25 -15.19 11.95 8.73
CA ASP A 25 -14.75 12.75 7.57
C ASP A 25 -13.31 12.45 7.14
N PHE A 26 -12.52 11.82 8.01
CA PHE A 26 -11.14 11.44 7.72
C PHE A 26 -11.03 10.16 6.89
N PHE A 27 -12.01 9.26 7.00
CA PHE A 27 -12.10 8.03 6.22
C PHE A 27 -13.16 8.19 5.13
N THR A 28 -12.75 8.10 3.88
CA THR A 28 -13.65 8.19 2.73
C THR A 28 -13.61 6.92 1.89
N ARG A 29 -14.77 6.49 1.38
CA ARG A 29 -14.83 5.44 0.36
C ARG A 29 -14.45 6.05 -0.97
N ILE A 30 -13.58 5.37 -1.69
CA ILE A 30 -13.20 5.76 -3.05
C ILE A 30 -14.27 5.25 -4.00
N ASP A 31 -14.79 6.14 -4.86
CA ASP A 31 -15.72 5.79 -5.92
C ASP A 31 -15.03 4.84 -6.94
N PRO A 32 -15.61 3.65 -7.23
CA PRO A 32 -15.08 2.73 -8.24
C PRO A 32 -15.37 3.15 -9.68
N ALA A 33 -15.76 4.42 -9.94
CA ALA A 33 -16.00 4.90 -11.29
C ALA A 33 -14.85 4.60 -12.24
N PRO A 34 -15.14 4.32 -13.54
CA PRO A 34 -14.12 4.05 -14.54
C PRO A 34 -13.07 5.16 -14.61
N LYS A 35 -11.82 4.79 -14.72
CA LYS A 35 -10.66 5.67 -14.91
C LYS A 35 -9.71 5.04 -15.93
N SER A 36 -8.85 5.87 -16.51
CA SER A 36 -7.77 5.40 -17.37
C SER A 36 -6.52 6.19 -17.06
N GLU A 37 -5.67 5.65 -16.16
CA GLU A 37 -4.40 6.28 -15.78
C GLU A 37 -3.28 5.27 -15.96
N LEU A 38 -2.23 5.67 -16.67
CA LEU A 38 -1.00 4.89 -16.81
C LEU A 38 0.12 5.56 -16.02
N TRP A 39 0.79 4.76 -15.20
CA TRP A 39 1.94 5.17 -14.41
C TRP A 39 3.15 4.29 -14.73
N ILE A 40 4.32 4.87 -14.63
CA ILE A 40 5.59 4.16 -14.59
C ILE A 40 6.16 4.25 -13.19
N ASP A 41 6.65 3.14 -12.67
CA ASP A 41 7.14 3.04 -11.30
C ASP A 41 8.62 2.69 -11.30
N THR A 42 9.37 3.20 -10.33
CA THR A 42 10.74 2.78 -10.04
C THR A 42 10.77 1.37 -9.45
N GLY A 43 11.96 0.86 -9.17
CA GLY A 43 12.10 -0.22 -8.19
C GLY A 43 11.72 0.22 -6.79
N PHE A 44 11.97 -0.63 -5.82
CA PHE A 44 11.65 -0.40 -4.42
C PHE A 44 12.89 0.01 -3.63
N TYR A 45 12.69 0.75 -2.56
CA TYR A 45 13.60 0.79 -1.41
C TYR A 45 12.89 0.11 -0.25
N THR A 46 13.51 -0.91 0.35
CA THR A 46 12.89 -1.69 1.43
C THR A 46 13.69 -1.54 2.71
N ALA A 47 13.08 -0.98 3.74
CA ALA A 47 13.61 -1.00 5.10
C ALA A 47 13.17 -2.33 5.75
N HIS A 48 14.11 -3.28 5.86
CA HIS A 48 13.84 -4.59 6.45
C HIS A 48 13.74 -4.50 7.98
N PHE A 49 12.88 -5.35 8.57
CA PHE A 49 12.74 -5.43 10.04
C PHE A 49 13.90 -6.18 10.68
N ASP A 50 14.55 -7.10 9.96
CA ASP A 50 15.69 -7.90 10.38
C ASP A 50 17.01 -7.24 9.94
N GLY A 51 17.53 -6.31 10.74
CA GLY A 51 18.77 -5.57 10.44
C GLY A 51 20.05 -6.41 10.50
N ASP A 52 20.00 -7.62 11.06
CA ASP A 52 21.16 -8.50 11.23
C ASP A 52 21.45 -9.37 10.00
N LYS A 53 20.60 -9.30 8.96
CA LYS A 53 20.73 -10.08 7.73
C LYS A 53 21.27 -9.21 6.61
N ASP A 54 22.15 -9.79 5.81
CA ASP A 54 22.63 -9.16 4.56
C ASP A 54 21.53 -9.24 3.50
N LEU A 55 20.69 -8.19 3.44
CA LEU A 55 19.56 -8.07 2.53
C LEU A 55 19.75 -6.86 1.62
N ASN A 56 19.31 -6.98 0.38
CA ASN A 56 19.30 -5.86 -0.55
C ASN A 56 18.14 -4.91 -0.27
N ASP A 57 18.43 -3.74 0.30
CA ASP A 57 17.45 -2.68 0.53
C ASP A 57 17.14 -1.88 -0.74
N ASN A 58 18.11 -1.79 -1.67
CA ASN A 58 17.96 -1.04 -2.91
C ASN A 58 17.48 -1.95 -4.05
N ASN A 59 16.21 -2.23 -4.05
CA ASN A 59 15.54 -3.13 -4.99
C ASN A 59 15.31 -2.44 -6.34
N LYS A 60 16.39 -2.16 -7.09
CA LYS A 60 16.33 -1.50 -8.41
C LYS A 60 15.39 -2.25 -9.34
N GLY A 61 14.58 -1.50 -10.09
CA GLY A 61 13.62 -2.11 -11.00
C GLY A 61 12.78 -1.09 -11.74
N LEU A 62 11.83 -1.62 -12.50
CA LEU A 62 10.86 -0.84 -13.26
C LEU A 62 9.53 -1.58 -13.30
N ALA A 63 8.43 -0.83 -13.23
CA ALA A 63 7.10 -1.38 -13.35
C ALA A 63 6.14 -0.42 -14.07
N LEU A 64 4.99 -0.94 -14.42
CA LEU A 64 3.86 -0.20 -14.94
C LEU A 64 2.64 -0.46 -14.06
N GLU A 65 1.87 0.58 -13.84
CA GLU A 65 0.55 0.52 -13.24
C GLU A 65 -0.50 1.07 -14.21
N TYR A 66 -1.59 0.34 -14.39
CA TYR A 66 -2.75 0.81 -15.13
C TYR A 66 -3.97 0.82 -14.21
N ARG A 67 -4.42 2.03 -13.83
CA ARG A 67 -5.63 2.22 -13.04
C ARG A 67 -6.83 2.26 -13.99
N PHE A 68 -7.68 1.24 -13.92
CA PHE A 68 -8.85 1.09 -14.77
C PHE A 68 -10.17 1.51 -14.11
N ASN A 69 -10.17 1.72 -12.79
CA ASN A 69 -11.25 2.37 -12.05
C ASN A 69 -10.72 3.05 -10.78
N GLY A 70 -11.61 3.75 -10.07
CA GLY A 70 -11.24 4.51 -8.89
C GLY A 70 -10.56 3.70 -7.78
N THR A 71 -10.79 2.39 -7.69
CA THR A 71 -10.29 1.54 -6.59
C THR A 71 -9.28 0.49 -7.01
N MET A 72 -9.14 0.20 -8.31
CA MET A 72 -8.34 -0.92 -8.81
C MET A 72 -7.31 -0.49 -9.84
N THR A 73 -6.11 -1.02 -9.70
CA THR A 73 -4.96 -0.77 -10.57
C THR A 73 -4.29 -2.11 -10.88
N ALA A 74 -4.17 -2.46 -12.15
CA ALA A 74 -3.31 -3.56 -12.58
C ALA A 74 -1.85 -3.11 -12.49
N THR A 75 -0.95 -4.00 -12.08
CA THR A 75 0.48 -3.72 -11.97
C THR A 75 1.32 -4.89 -12.45
N ALA A 76 2.43 -4.60 -13.10
CA ALA A 76 3.43 -5.60 -13.46
C ALA A 76 4.81 -4.95 -13.53
N GLY A 77 5.83 -5.69 -13.11
CA GLY A 77 7.18 -5.17 -13.10
C GLY A 77 8.27 -6.21 -12.85
N ARG A 78 9.49 -5.72 -12.84
CA ARG A 78 10.69 -6.50 -12.52
C ARG A 78 11.61 -5.69 -11.61
N PHE A 79 12.16 -6.35 -10.60
CA PHE A 79 13.05 -5.70 -9.63
C PHE A 79 14.11 -6.67 -9.10
N HIS A 80 15.19 -6.12 -8.58
CA HIS A 80 16.25 -6.85 -7.89
C HIS A 80 15.83 -7.02 -6.43
N ASN A 81 15.47 -8.23 -6.03
CA ASN A 81 14.82 -8.52 -4.75
C ASN A 81 15.79 -8.48 -3.54
N SER A 82 15.27 -8.72 -2.36
CA SER A 82 16.04 -8.70 -1.11
C SER A 82 17.09 -9.82 -1.00
N ASP A 83 16.92 -10.91 -1.74
CA ASP A 83 17.91 -12.02 -1.82
C ASP A 83 18.95 -11.82 -2.97
N TYR A 84 19.12 -10.60 -3.47
CA TYR A 84 20.02 -10.24 -4.59
C TYR A 84 19.71 -11.00 -5.90
N ALA A 85 18.50 -11.46 -6.10
CA ALA A 85 18.03 -12.11 -7.32
C ALA A 85 17.03 -11.22 -8.08
N TRP A 86 16.79 -11.52 -9.36
CA TRP A 86 15.78 -10.82 -10.14
C TRP A 86 14.42 -11.48 -9.95
N SER A 87 13.43 -10.65 -9.66
CA SER A 87 12.02 -11.03 -9.51
C SER A 87 11.16 -10.32 -10.53
N ASN A 88 10.18 -11.04 -11.09
CA ASN A 88 9.07 -10.45 -11.79
C ASN A 88 7.84 -10.50 -10.89
N TYR A 89 6.91 -9.58 -11.11
CA TYR A 89 5.61 -9.63 -10.45
C TYR A 89 4.50 -9.13 -11.37
N ALA A 90 3.31 -9.62 -11.15
CA ALA A 90 2.10 -9.12 -11.79
C ALA A 90 0.90 -9.31 -10.86
N GLY A 91 -0.01 -8.34 -10.86
CA GLY A 91 -1.16 -8.39 -9.97
C GLY A 91 -2.08 -7.19 -10.06
N VAL A 92 -2.85 -7.00 -8.99
CA VAL A 92 -3.82 -5.92 -8.84
C VAL A 92 -3.64 -5.26 -7.48
N ILE A 93 -3.67 -3.94 -7.46
CA ILE A 93 -3.75 -3.12 -6.25
C ILE A 93 -5.20 -2.71 -6.08
N TRP A 94 -5.82 -3.11 -4.98
CA TRP A 94 -7.19 -2.76 -4.61
C TRP A 94 -7.19 -1.82 -3.41
N GLN A 95 -7.65 -0.58 -3.61
CA GLN A 95 -7.64 0.49 -2.60
C GLN A 95 -9.03 1.16 -2.53
N PRO A 96 -9.96 0.57 -1.78
CA PRO A 96 -11.34 1.07 -1.71
C PRO A 96 -11.56 2.24 -0.73
N VAL A 97 -10.56 2.57 0.07
CA VAL A 97 -10.65 3.57 1.15
C VAL A 97 -9.52 4.58 1.03
N ALA A 98 -9.81 5.83 1.36
CA ALA A 98 -8.80 6.86 1.60
C ALA A 98 -8.84 7.34 3.05
N VAL A 99 -7.67 7.69 3.58
CA VAL A 99 -7.44 8.30 4.89
C VAL A 99 -6.81 9.66 4.62
N GLY A 100 -7.62 10.71 4.63
CA GLY A 100 -7.20 12.00 4.08
C GLY A 100 -6.77 11.83 2.61
N PRO A 101 -5.56 12.26 2.21
CA PRO A 101 -5.09 12.14 0.83
C PRO A 101 -4.47 10.76 0.51
N VAL A 102 -4.39 9.85 1.46
CA VAL A 102 -3.72 8.55 1.33
C VAL A 102 -4.72 7.46 1.01
N ARG A 103 -4.53 6.76 -0.10
CA ARG A 103 -5.31 5.58 -0.50
C ARG A 103 -4.78 4.37 0.27
N VAL A 104 -5.68 3.52 0.75
CA VAL A 104 -5.37 2.36 1.61
C VAL A 104 -6.01 1.11 1.04
N GLY A 105 -5.26 0.01 1.02
CA GLY A 105 -5.77 -1.27 0.54
C GLY A 105 -4.73 -2.38 0.52
N LEU A 106 -4.82 -3.25 -0.48
CA LEU A 106 -3.99 -4.44 -0.64
C LEU A 106 -3.48 -4.54 -2.08
N ALA A 107 -2.21 -4.92 -2.24
CA ALA A 107 -1.71 -5.46 -3.49
C ALA A 107 -1.80 -7.00 -3.44
N LEU A 108 -2.50 -7.57 -4.41
CA LEU A 108 -2.64 -9.01 -4.61
C LEU A 108 -1.87 -9.35 -5.89
N ALA A 109 -0.73 -10.00 -5.77
CA ALA A 109 0.14 -10.26 -6.91
C ALA A 109 0.81 -11.63 -6.81
N ALA A 110 1.25 -12.14 -7.96
CA ALA A 110 2.18 -13.23 -8.03
C ALA A 110 3.61 -12.68 -8.20
N PHE A 111 4.57 -13.34 -7.56
CA PHE A 111 6.00 -13.00 -7.58
C PHE A 111 6.82 -14.23 -7.92
N ASP A 112 7.98 -14.05 -8.54
CA ASP A 112 8.98 -15.10 -8.74
C ASP A 112 10.37 -14.68 -8.26
N GLY A 113 11.39 -15.51 -8.50
CA GLY A 113 12.79 -15.16 -8.32
C GLY A 113 13.30 -15.14 -6.88
N TYR A 114 12.53 -15.58 -5.89
CA TYR A 114 12.98 -15.74 -4.51
C TYR A 114 13.51 -17.16 -4.28
N PRO A 115 14.85 -17.37 -4.17
CA PRO A 115 15.42 -18.72 -4.12
C PRO A 115 14.89 -19.59 -2.97
N LYS A 116 14.60 -18.98 -1.82
CA LYS A 116 14.07 -19.66 -0.63
C LYS A 116 12.58 -19.93 -0.69
N THR A 117 11.89 -19.40 -1.70
CA THR A 117 10.46 -19.55 -1.87
C THR A 117 10.18 -20.28 -3.18
N ARG A 118 9.69 -21.54 -3.09
CA ARG A 118 9.38 -22.41 -4.24
C ARG A 118 10.54 -22.53 -5.25
N ASP A 119 11.77 -22.53 -4.78
CA ASP A 119 12.98 -22.62 -5.61
C ASP A 119 13.03 -21.55 -6.71
N GLY A 120 12.57 -20.33 -6.40
CA GLY A 120 12.48 -19.22 -7.34
C GLY A 120 11.25 -19.21 -8.23
N GLY A 121 10.36 -20.19 -8.10
CA GLY A 121 9.11 -20.26 -8.87
C GLY A 121 8.05 -19.27 -8.37
N TRP A 122 6.98 -19.12 -9.17
CA TRP A 122 5.89 -18.20 -8.87
C TRP A 122 5.12 -18.56 -7.59
N PHE A 123 4.86 -17.55 -6.76
CA PHE A 123 4.04 -17.67 -5.55
C PHE A 123 3.13 -16.44 -5.40
N PRO A 124 1.92 -16.60 -4.83
CA PRO A 124 1.03 -15.49 -4.55
C PRO A 124 1.47 -14.72 -3.30
N GLY A 125 1.23 -13.41 -3.30
CA GLY A 125 1.42 -12.53 -2.15
C GLY A 125 0.27 -11.56 -2.00
N ALA A 126 0.00 -11.17 -0.75
CA ALA A 126 -0.92 -10.11 -0.38
C ALA A 126 -0.18 -9.11 0.50
N ILE A 127 -0.06 -7.88 0.04
CA ILE A 127 0.74 -6.84 0.69
C ILE A 127 -0.18 -5.67 1.02
N PRO A 128 -0.39 -5.32 2.29
CA PRO A 128 -1.02 -4.06 2.67
C PRO A 128 -0.29 -2.89 2.02
N THR A 129 -1.06 -1.99 1.40
CA THR A 129 -0.50 -0.86 0.64
C THR A 129 -1.14 0.45 1.01
N LEU A 130 -0.29 1.48 1.01
CA LEU A 130 -0.67 2.88 1.09
C LEU A 130 -0.16 3.57 -0.18
N THR A 131 -0.96 4.47 -0.75
CA THR A 131 -0.54 5.25 -1.91
C THR A 131 -0.88 6.72 -1.69
N TYR A 132 0.11 7.57 -1.84
CA TYR A 132 -0.06 9.02 -1.89
C TYR A 132 0.29 9.52 -3.28
N GLU A 133 -0.58 10.37 -3.85
CA GLU A 133 -0.42 10.92 -5.20
C GLU A 133 -0.63 12.44 -5.17
N TYR A 134 0.30 13.15 -5.80
CA TYR A 134 0.18 14.58 -6.01
C TYR A 134 0.51 14.92 -7.46
N LYS A 135 -0.50 15.38 -8.22
CA LYS A 135 -0.39 15.68 -9.64
C LYS A 135 0.10 14.44 -10.44
N ARG A 136 1.34 14.49 -10.93
CA ARG A 136 1.95 13.45 -11.75
C ARG A 136 2.99 12.60 -11.00
N VAL A 137 3.14 12.80 -9.71
CA VAL A 137 4.09 12.05 -8.87
C VAL A 137 3.33 11.35 -7.76
N GLY A 138 3.74 10.15 -7.43
CA GLY A 138 3.18 9.40 -6.31
C GLY A 138 4.22 8.51 -5.65
N VAL A 139 3.84 7.99 -4.49
CA VAL A 139 4.59 6.99 -3.75
C VAL A 139 3.65 5.87 -3.32
N ASN A 140 4.05 4.64 -3.59
CA ASN A 140 3.46 3.44 -3.00
C ASN A 140 4.30 3.02 -1.80
N VAL A 141 3.64 2.66 -0.73
CA VAL A 141 4.25 2.07 0.47
C VAL A 141 3.63 0.69 0.67
N GLY A 142 4.46 -0.35 0.70
CA GLY A 142 4.05 -1.72 0.95
C GLY A 142 4.54 -2.19 2.33
N ILE A 143 3.69 -2.86 3.09
CA ILE A 143 4.07 -3.51 4.34
C ILE A 143 4.24 -4.98 4.06
N ILE A 144 5.49 -5.42 3.92
CA ILE A 144 5.84 -6.81 3.61
C ILE A 144 5.81 -7.62 4.90
N PRO A 145 4.96 -8.66 5.02
CA PRO A 145 4.95 -9.49 6.21
C PRO A 145 6.20 -10.38 6.27
N ASN A 146 6.71 -10.60 7.47
CA ASN A 146 7.73 -11.61 7.68
C ASN A 146 7.09 -13.02 7.61
N TYR A 147 7.66 -13.91 6.80
CA TYR A 147 7.16 -15.28 6.66
C TYR A 147 8.30 -16.29 6.84
N LYS A 148 8.54 -16.68 8.09
CA LYS A 148 9.62 -17.60 8.46
C LYS A 148 10.96 -17.14 7.87
N ASP A 149 11.84 -18.07 7.48
CA ASP A 149 13.12 -17.78 6.83
C ASP A 149 13.01 -17.69 5.28
N ARG A 150 11.80 -17.51 4.75
CA ARG A 150 11.52 -17.53 3.30
C ARG A 150 11.24 -16.15 2.71
N LEU A 151 10.65 -15.26 3.48
CA LEU A 151 10.36 -13.89 3.06
C LEU A 151 10.63 -12.96 4.25
N TYR A 152 11.55 -12.04 4.06
CA TYR A 152 11.94 -11.07 5.09
C TYR A 152 11.01 -9.87 5.06
N GLY A 153 10.43 -9.57 6.22
CA GLY A 153 9.50 -8.48 6.40
C GLY A 153 10.18 -7.12 6.34
N GLY A 154 9.40 -6.11 5.94
CA GLY A 154 9.90 -4.75 5.84
C GLY A 154 8.84 -3.77 5.39
N ILE A 155 9.24 -2.50 5.29
CA ILE A 155 8.45 -1.45 4.67
C ILE A 155 9.12 -1.08 3.36
N SER A 156 8.43 -1.25 2.25
CA SER A 156 8.91 -0.91 0.91
C SER A 156 8.33 0.42 0.44
N PHE A 157 9.13 1.21 -0.25
CA PHE A 157 8.77 2.47 -0.87
C PHE A 157 9.04 2.40 -2.36
N GLN A 158 8.10 2.84 -3.18
CA GLN A 158 8.21 2.87 -4.63
C GLN A 158 7.72 4.22 -5.15
N LEU A 159 8.54 4.94 -5.90
CA LEU A 159 8.14 6.16 -6.57
C LEU A 159 7.45 5.83 -7.89
N LYS A 160 6.44 6.63 -8.23
CA LYS A 160 5.71 6.50 -9.50
C LYS A 160 5.43 7.84 -10.16
N PHE A 161 5.33 7.80 -11.50
CA PHE A 161 5.12 8.98 -12.33
C PHE A 161 4.00 8.71 -13.33
N LYS A 162 2.99 9.60 -13.35
CA LYS A 162 1.84 9.50 -14.25
C LYS A 162 2.25 9.87 -15.67
N LEU A 163 2.15 8.92 -16.58
CA LEU A 163 2.41 9.11 -18.00
C LEU A 163 1.18 9.64 -18.73
N PHE A 164 0.00 9.10 -18.39
CA PHE A 164 -1.25 9.34 -19.09
C PHE A 164 -2.44 9.31 -18.13
N GLU A 165 -3.46 10.14 -18.43
CA GLU A 165 -4.76 10.18 -17.73
C GLU A 165 -5.86 10.58 -18.72
N LYS A 166 -7.00 9.83 -18.71
CA LYS A 166 -8.20 10.11 -19.49
C LYS A 166 -9.45 9.88 -18.66
#